data_8c08498963c079f1b7e75d9a2b2ae202
#
_entry.id   8c08498963c079f1b7e75d9a2b2ae202
#
_cell.length_a   1.000
_cell.length_b   1.000
_cell.length_c   1.000
_cell.angle_alpha   90.00
_cell.angle_beta   90.00
_cell.angle_gamma   90.00
#
_symmetry.space_group_name_H-M   'P 1'
#
loop_
_entity.id
_entity.type
_entity.pdbx_description
1 polymer ?
#
loop_
_entity_poly.entity_id
_entity_poly.type
_entity_poly.pdbx_seq_one_letter_code
_entity_poly.pdbx_strand_id
1 'polypeptide(L)'
;MDYLIYGGIPLLILVVIILLVKSKKRSKESSEALREIGESDPKRDYYVLSDIQFHDGIRAAKIDHLVINTSGIHAVIEYTYEGDIEGSESDETWSFEHKGVSDTFVNPILTAKALRQSIDKVLKKDYPVFLYIVFPEKADMKKRRMSYPVLSSFELKDQMNHNFKSKKKISSADVKLIYDLFMKVKDR
;
A
#
# COMPACT_ATOMS: atom_id res chain seq x y z
N MET A 1 41.39 19.19 29.49
CA MET A 1 40.77 19.32 28.15
C MET A 1 39.72 18.22 27.89
N ASP A 2 38.91 17.87 28.94
CA ASP A 2 38.03 16.65 28.88
C ASP A 2 36.52 16.92 29.00
N TYR A 3 36.10 18.19 28.92
CA TYR A 3 34.67 18.56 29.05
C TYR A 3 33.88 18.56 27.74
N LEU A 4 34.52 18.39 26.57
CA LEU A 4 33.86 18.42 25.27
C LEU A 4 33.31 17.07 24.82
N ILE A 5 33.73 15.95 25.42
CA ILE A 5 33.33 14.60 25.03
C ILE A 5 32.00 14.21 25.65
N TYR A 6 31.65 14.72 26.84
CA TYR A 6 30.42 14.34 27.55
C TYR A 6 29.15 15.10 27.11
N GLY A 7 29.30 16.23 26.38
CA GLY A 7 28.15 17.01 25.93
C GLY A 7 27.56 16.53 24.62
N GLY A 8 28.33 15.88 23.75
CA GLY A 8 27.88 15.45 22.42
C GLY A 8 27.06 14.17 22.42
N ILE A 9 27.38 13.22 23.29
CA ILE A 9 26.71 11.91 23.35
C ILE A 9 25.22 12.02 23.76
N PRO A 10 24.84 12.77 24.82
CA PRO A 10 23.44 12.91 25.21
C PRO A 10 22.61 13.65 24.13
N LEU A 11 23.20 14.61 23.39
CA LEU A 11 22.51 15.31 22.32
C LEU A 11 22.22 14.39 21.14
N LEU A 12 23.16 13.53 20.79
CA LEU A 12 23.03 12.57 19.68
C LEU A 12 21.98 11.50 20.01
N ILE A 13 21.95 11.00 21.24
CA ILE A 13 20.93 10.09 21.74
C ILE A 13 19.55 10.75 21.71
N LEU A 14 19.44 12.01 22.11
CA LEU A 14 18.18 12.76 22.08
C LEU A 14 17.65 12.91 20.63
N VAL A 15 18.53 13.23 19.68
CA VAL A 15 18.16 13.31 18.25
C VAL A 15 17.69 11.96 17.71
N VAL A 16 18.37 10.87 18.04
CA VAL A 16 17.97 9.52 17.64
C VAL A 16 16.61 9.15 18.26
N ILE A 17 16.38 9.46 19.52
CA ILE A 17 15.09 9.23 20.19
C ILE A 17 13.98 10.05 19.53
N ILE A 18 14.23 11.33 19.20
CA ILE A 18 13.26 12.19 18.50
C ILE A 18 12.95 11.64 17.11
N LEU A 19 13.95 11.14 16.37
CA LEU A 19 13.76 10.53 15.06
C LEU A 19 12.97 9.22 15.17
N LEU A 20 13.25 8.38 16.18
CA LEU A 20 12.51 7.14 16.42
C LEU A 20 11.08 7.41 16.88
N VAL A 21 10.85 8.43 17.72
CA VAL A 21 9.50 8.83 18.14
C VAL A 21 8.72 9.45 17.00
N LYS A 22 9.35 10.27 16.14
CA LYS A 22 8.71 10.78 14.90
C LYS A 22 8.41 9.66 13.91
N SER A 23 9.30 8.69 13.76
CA SER A 23 9.07 7.50 12.92
C SER A 23 7.91 6.66 13.45
N LYS A 24 7.85 6.42 14.77
CA LYS A 24 6.73 5.71 15.42
C LYS A 24 5.40 6.48 15.37
N LYS A 25 5.45 7.82 15.43
CA LYS A 25 4.25 8.67 15.34
C LYS A 25 3.69 8.68 13.91
N ARG A 26 4.57 8.59 12.89
CA ARG A 26 4.17 8.49 11.48
C ARG A 26 3.45 7.17 11.15
N SER A 27 3.76 6.07 11.88
CA SER A 27 3.08 4.77 11.71
C SER A 27 1.71 4.69 12.39
N LYS A 28 1.31 5.72 13.17
CA LYS A 28 0.04 5.73 13.92
C LYS A 28 -1.01 6.66 13.33
N GLU A 29 -0.66 7.46 12.33
CA GLU A 29 -1.62 8.24 11.54
C GLU A 29 -2.18 7.30 10.48
N SER A 30 -3.48 6.98 10.57
CA SER A 30 -4.12 6.14 9.55
C SER A 30 -3.94 6.80 8.19
N SER A 31 -3.43 6.04 7.22
CA SER A 31 -3.25 6.53 5.86
C SER A 31 -4.57 7.03 5.26
N GLU A 32 -4.51 7.89 4.24
CA GLU A 32 -5.70 8.37 3.56
C GLU A 32 -6.50 7.20 2.96
N ALA A 33 -5.81 6.23 2.32
CA ALA A 33 -6.45 5.05 1.77
C ALA A 33 -7.13 4.20 2.85
N LEU A 34 -6.50 4.03 4.03
CA LEU A 34 -7.10 3.26 5.11
C LEU A 34 -8.37 3.93 5.65
N ARG A 35 -8.42 5.25 5.68
CA ARG A 35 -9.65 5.98 6.05
C ARG A 35 -10.80 5.72 5.08
N GLU A 36 -10.52 5.64 3.79
CA GLU A 36 -11.51 5.31 2.76
C GLU A 36 -11.95 3.84 2.78
N ILE A 37 -11.03 2.92 3.09
CA ILE A 37 -11.29 1.49 3.21
C ILE A 37 -12.14 1.19 4.47
N GLY A 38 -11.85 1.85 5.59
CA GLY A 38 -12.47 1.59 6.88
C GLY A 38 -11.91 0.37 7.59
N GLU A 39 -12.63 -0.10 8.61
CA GLU A 39 -12.24 -1.21 9.47
C GLU A 39 -12.85 -2.54 9.04
N SER A 40 -12.29 -3.64 9.55
CA SER A 40 -12.85 -4.99 9.35
C SER A 40 -14.24 -5.12 9.98
N ASP A 41 -15.16 -5.72 9.24
CA ASP A 41 -16.48 -6.16 9.73
C ASP A 41 -16.71 -7.66 9.40
N PRO A 42 -16.28 -8.58 10.26
CA PRO A 42 -16.41 -10.00 10.02
C PRO A 42 -17.86 -10.48 9.85
N LYS A 43 -18.86 -9.74 10.38
CA LYS A 43 -20.28 -10.07 10.21
C LYS A 43 -20.76 -9.88 8.77
N ARG A 44 -20.03 -9.06 7.99
CA ARG A 44 -20.29 -8.79 6.57
C ARG A 44 -19.27 -9.45 5.64
N ASP A 45 -18.49 -10.40 6.15
CA ASP A 45 -17.38 -11.00 5.40
C ASP A 45 -16.40 -9.94 4.82
N TYR A 46 -16.07 -8.93 5.62
CA TYR A 46 -15.21 -7.82 5.24
C TYR A 46 -14.00 -7.78 6.18
N TYR A 47 -12.82 -8.10 5.65
CA TYR A 47 -11.58 -8.15 6.41
C TYR A 47 -10.57 -7.19 5.83
N VAL A 48 -9.89 -6.42 6.68
CA VAL A 48 -8.84 -5.49 6.32
C VAL A 48 -7.55 -5.91 7.01
N LEU A 49 -6.49 -6.07 6.25
CA LEU A 49 -5.13 -6.32 6.72
C LEU A 49 -4.23 -5.19 6.22
N SER A 50 -3.27 -4.77 7.03
CA SER A 50 -2.29 -3.76 6.64
C SER A 50 -0.88 -4.29 6.82
N ASP A 51 0.07 -3.70 6.06
CA ASP A 51 1.50 -4.00 6.17
C ASP A 51 1.85 -5.48 5.93
N ILE A 52 1.34 -6.04 4.81
CA ILE A 52 1.66 -7.42 4.43
C ILE A 52 2.94 -7.40 3.60
N GLN A 53 3.96 -8.12 4.06
CA GLN A 53 5.24 -8.24 3.38
C GLN A 53 5.42 -9.66 2.83
N PHE A 54 5.81 -9.75 1.55
CA PHE A 54 6.19 -10.99 0.91
C PHE A 54 7.71 -11.09 0.84
N HIS A 55 8.26 -12.19 1.32
CA HIS A 55 9.68 -12.46 1.26
C HIS A 55 9.88 -13.71 0.39
N ASP A 56 10.29 -13.53 -0.87
CA ASP A 56 10.61 -14.65 -1.77
C ASP A 56 12.12 -14.95 -1.83
N GLY A 57 12.89 -14.40 -0.89
CA GLY A 57 14.34 -14.57 -0.77
C GLY A 57 15.15 -13.62 -1.66
N ILE A 58 14.55 -12.94 -2.65
CA ILE A 58 15.24 -12.06 -3.60
C ILE A 58 14.65 -10.65 -3.59
N ARG A 59 13.34 -10.53 -3.45
CA ARG A 59 12.62 -9.25 -3.48
C ARG A 59 11.59 -9.20 -2.35
N ALA A 60 11.54 -8.08 -1.65
CA ALA A 60 10.44 -7.78 -0.75
C ALA A 60 9.35 -7.04 -1.55
N ALA A 61 8.16 -7.61 -1.63
CA ALA A 61 6.97 -6.92 -2.12
C ALA A 61 6.06 -6.63 -0.93
N LYS A 62 5.49 -5.42 -0.86
CA LYS A 62 4.63 -4.97 0.23
C LYS A 62 3.26 -4.59 -0.28
N ILE A 63 2.22 -5.04 0.42
CA ILE A 63 0.86 -4.51 0.33
C ILE A 63 0.64 -3.60 1.52
N ASP A 64 0.27 -2.34 1.28
CA ASP A 64 -0.04 -1.41 2.36
C ASP A 64 -1.39 -1.78 3.00
N HIS A 65 -2.42 -2.03 2.20
CA HIS A 65 -3.72 -2.50 2.68
C HIS A 65 -4.30 -3.58 1.78
N LEU A 66 -4.86 -4.62 2.40
CA LEU A 66 -5.55 -5.71 1.73
C LEU A 66 -6.96 -5.83 2.27
N VAL A 67 -7.94 -5.68 1.40
CA VAL A 67 -9.35 -5.93 1.72
C VAL A 67 -9.77 -7.24 1.10
N ILE A 68 -10.36 -8.11 1.91
CA ILE A 68 -10.89 -9.41 1.49
C ILE A 68 -12.37 -9.43 1.80
N ASN A 69 -13.18 -9.63 0.78
CA ASN A 69 -14.62 -9.74 0.90
C ASN A 69 -15.22 -10.64 -0.17
N THR A 70 -16.54 -10.77 -0.22
CA THR A 70 -17.23 -11.65 -1.18
C THR A 70 -17.06 -11.25 -2.65
N SER A 71 -16.56 -10.03 -2.96
CA SER A 71 -16.24 -9.65 -4.35
C SER A 71 -14.84 -10.07 -4.78
N GLY A 72 -13.96 -10.39 -3.82
CA GLY A 72 -12.58 -10.78 -4.08
C GLY A 72 -11.58 -10.18 -3.12
N ILE A 73 -10.37 -10.05 -3.61
CA ILE A 73 -9.19 -9.55 -2.91
C ILE A 73 -8.83 -8.20 -3.53
N HIS A 74 -8.79 -7.17 -2.71
CA HIS A 74 -8.48 -5.81 -3.11
C HIS A 74 -7.17 -5.39 -2.45
N ALA A 75 -6.08 -5.31 -3.20
CA ALA A 75 -4.76 -4.93 -2.71
C ALA A 75 -4.46 -3.48 -3.08
N VAL A 76 -4.05 -2.70 -2.09
CA VAL A 76 -3.73 -1.28 -2.21
C VAL A 76 -2.24 -1.06 -1.96
N ILE A 77 -1.60 -0.36 -2.88
CA ILE A 77 -0.23 0.12 -2.78
C ILE A 77 -0.31 1.63 -2.66
N GLU A 78 0.18 2.18 -1.55
CA GLU A 78 0.17 3.62 -1.31
C GLU A 78 1.51 4.25 -1.61
N TYR A 79 1.45 5.38 -2.29
CA TYR A 79 2.57 6.29 -2.49
C TYR A 79 2.32 7.60 -1.73
N THR A 80 3.39 8.23 -1.26
CA THR A 80 3.33 9.47 -0.48
C THR A 80 3.78 10.70 -1.26
N TYR A 81 4.01 10.55 -2.57
CA TYR A 81 4.41 11.66 -3.43
C TYR A 81 3.23 12.59 -3.68
N GLU A 82 3.45 13.87 -3.46
CA GLU A 82 2.50 14.97 -3.72
C GLU A 82 2.97 15.78 -4.92
N GLY A 83 2.09 16.65 -5.46
CA GLY A 83 2.40 17.52 -6.61
C GLY A 83 2.21 16.80 -7.94
N ASP A 84 2.89 17.28 -8.98
CA ASP A 84 2.74 16.79 -10.34
C ASP A 84 3.42 15.43 -10.50
N ILE A 85 2.65 14.39 -10.79
CA ILE A 85 3.14 13.03 -11.01
C ILE A 85 3.12 12.72 -12.51
N GLU A 86 4.26 12.38 -13.06
CA GLU A 86 4.39 12.05 -14.49
C GLU A 86 5.07 10.70 -14.70
N GLY A 87 4.54 9.94 -15.66
CA GLY A 87 5.08 8.67 -16.08
C GLY A 87 4.08 7.88 -16.94
N SER A 88 4.57 6.86 -17.62
CA SER A 88 3.78 5.95 -18.43
C SER A 88 3.97 4.49 -17.98
N GLU A 89 3.15 3.60 -18.50
CA GLU A 89 3.23 2.17 -18.16
C GLU A 89 4.56 1.52 -18.62
N SER A 90 5.17 2.05 -19.66
CA SER A 90 6.41 1.52 -20.27
C SER A 90 7.69 2.05 -19.63
N ASP A 91 7.60 3.11 -18.83
CA ASP A 91 8.78 3.72 -18.22
C ASP A 91 9.33 2.84 -17.09
N GLU A 92 10.62 2.90 -16.83
CA GLU A 92 11.23 2.23 -15.68
C GLU A 92 10.97 3.00 -14.37
N THR A 93 10.94 4.33 -14.48
CA THR A 93 10.72 5.26 -13.38
C THR A 93 9.67 6.29 -13.74
N TRP A 94 8.96 6.77 -12.72
CA TRP A 94 8.10 7.95 -12.79
C TRP A 94 8.78 9.11 -12.07
N SER A 95 8.35 10.34 -12.37
CA SER A 95 8.81 11.56 -11.71
C SER A 95 7.70 12.21 -10.90
N PHE A 96 8.10 12.98 -9.91
CA PHE A 96 7.20 13.92 -9.24
C PHE A 96 7.87 15.30 -9.14
N GLU A 97 7.06 16.34 -9.13
CA GLU A 97 7.48 17.71 -8.83
C GLU A 97 6.54 18.32 -7.79
N HIS A 98 7.10 18.73 -6.66
CA HIS A 98 6.37 19.39 -5.59
C HIS A 98 7.19 20.52 -4.96
N LYS A 99 6.66 21.74 -4.96
CA LYS A 99 7.29 22.96 -4.36
C LYS A 99 8.74 23.19 -4.83
N GLY A 100 8.98 22.96 -6.12
CA GLY A 100 10.30 23.15 -6.73
C GLY A 100 11.31 22.03 -6.44
N VAL A 101 10.86 20.92 -5.85
CA VAL A 101 11.66 19.70 -5.70
C VAL A 101 11.16 18.68 -6.70
N SER A 102 12.09 18.21 -7.56
CA SER A 102 11.80 17.13 -8.53
C SER A 102 12.69 15.94 -8.23
N ASP A 103 12.12 14.72 -8.29
CA ASP A 103 12.85 13.46 -8.14
C ASP A 103 12.13 12.36 -8.91
N THR A 104 12.72 11.16 -8.93
CA THR A 104 12.16 9.99 -9.61
C THR A 104 11.98 8.83 -8.65
N PHE A 105 11.03 7.96 -8.97
CA PHE A 105 10.76 6.73 -8.21
C PHE A 105 10.41 5.58 -9.16
N VAL A 106 10.54 4.35 -8.68
CA VAL A 106 10.23 3.16 -9.48
C VAL A 106 8.78 3.20 -9.96
N ASN A 107 8.58 2.87 -11.22
CA ASN A 107 7.25 2.83 -11.83
C ASN A 107 6.27 1.95 -11.01
N PRO A 108 5.17 2.53 -10.49
CA PRO A 108 4.20 1.81 -9.67
C PRO A 108 3.56 0.61 -10.37
N ILE A 109 3.45 0.65 -11.69
CA ILE A 109 2.89 -0.46 -12.48
C ILE A 109 3.79 -1.69 -12.40
N LEU A 110 5.13 -1.51 -12.40
CA LEU A 110 6.07 -2.62 -12.23
C LEU A 110 5.95 -3.23 -10.83
N THR A 111 5.80 -2.39 -9.81
CA THR A 111 5.54 -2.84 -8.44
C THR A 111 4.24 -3.64 -8.35
N ALA A 112 3.16 -3.14 -8.95
CA ALA A 112 1.87 -3.82 -8.97
C ALA A 112 1.94 -5.18 -9.70
N LYS A 113 2.65 -5.26 -10.83
CA LYS A 113 2.88 -6.53 -11.57
C LYS A 113 3.62 -7.55 -10.69
N ALA A 114 4.68 -7.15 -10.01
CA ALA A 114 5.42 -8.02 -9.10
C ALA A 114 4.57 -8.49 -7.92
N LEU A 115 3.79 -7.57 -7.34
CA LEU A 115 2.89 -7.87 -6.24
C LEU A 115 1.78 -8.85 -6.65
N ARG A 116 1.19 -8.68 -7.84
CA ARG A 116 0.21 -9.63 -8.38
C ARG A 116 0.78 -11.05 -8.42
N GLN A 117 2.00 -11.21 -8.90
CA GLN A 117 2.67 -12.52 -8.93
C GLN A 117 2.86 -13.10 -7.52
N SER A 118 3.18 -12.26 -6.53
CA SER A 118 3.33 -12.69 -5.13
C SER A 118 1.99 -13.12 -4.51
N ILE A 119 0.92 -12.40 -4.80
CA ILE A 119 -0.44 -12.76 -4.38
C ILE A 119 -0.85 -14.11 -5.01
N ASP A 120 -0.64 -14.28 -6.32
CA ASP A 120 -1.01 -15.51 -7.02
C ASP A 120 -0.27 -16.74 -6.50
N LYS A 121 0.99 -16.59 -6.03
CA LYS A 121 1.75 -17.67 -5.37
C LYS A 121 1.15 -18.09 -4.02
N VAL A 122 0.54 -17.15 -3.28
CA VAL A 122 -0.15 -17.45 -2.01
C VAL A 122 -1.49 -18.13 -2.26
N LEU A 123 -2.20 -17.67 -3.30
CA LEU A 123 -3.51 -18.19 -3.67
C LEU A 123 -3.35 -19.46 -4.51
N LYS A 124 -3.78 -20.59 -3.99
CA LYS A 124 -3.76 -21.87 -4.71
C LYS A 124 -4.92 -22.05 -5.70
N LYS A 125 -5.83 -21.10 -5.76
CA LYS A 125 -7.06 -21.11 -6.53
C LYS A 125 -7.25 -19.75 -7.21
N ASP A 126 -7.87 -19.74 -8.37
CA ASP A 126 -8.15 -18.51 -9.12
C ASP A 126 -9.29 -17.73 -8.44
N TYR A 127 -8.92 -16.70 -7.68
CA TYR A 127 -9.84 -15.75 -7.08
C TYR A 127 -9.78 -14.39 -7.80
N PRO A 128 -10.86 -13.60 -7.78
CA PRO A 128 -10.81 -12.22 -8.26
C PRO A 128 -9.82 -11.39 -7.41
N VAL A 129 -8.79 -10.83 -8.05
CA VAL A 129 -7.80 -9.96 -7.42
C VAL A 129 -7.78 -8.62 -8.15
N PHE A 130 -7.99 -7.55 -7.40
CA PHE A 130 -7.94 -6.17 -7.84
C PHE A 130 -6.76 -5.47 -7.16
N LEU A 131 -5.94 -4.79 -7.94
CA LEU A 131 -4.82 -4.00 -7.44
C LEU A 131 -5.08 -2.52 -7.73
N TYR A 132 -4.81 -1.68 -6.74
CA TYR A 132 -4.95 -0.24 -6.81
C TYR A 132 -3.64 0.43 -6.41
N ILE A 133 -3.20 1.37 -7.23
CA ILE A 133 -2.07 2.23 -6.95
C ILE A 133 -2.66 3.56 -6.52
N VAL A 134 -2.37 3.97 -5.28
CA VAL A 134 -3.03 5.11 -4.65
C VAL A 134 -2.01 6.16 -4.28
N PHE A 135 -2.27 7.39 -4.69
CA PHE A 135 -1.53 8.59 -4.32
C PHE A 135 -2.36 9.47 -3.39
N PRO A 136 -1.73 10.37 -2.61
CA PRO A 136 -2.44 11.34 -1.80
C PRO A 136 -3.39 12.21 -2.64
N GLU A 137 -4.40 12.78 -2.01
CA GLU A 137 -5.33 13.72 -2.67
C GLU A 137 -4.60 14.91 -3.32
N LYS A 138 -3.45 15.30 -2.76
CA LYS A 138 -2.62 16.42 -3.27
C LYS A 138 -1.71 16.04 -4.44
N ALA A 139 -1.76 14.81 -4.93
CA ALA A 139 -1.05 14.41 -6.13
C ALA A 139 -1.88 14.76 -7.37
N ASP A 140 -1.29 15.49 -8.30
CA ASP A 140 -1.88 15.77 -9.61
C ASP A 140 -1.33 14.75 -10.64
N MET A 141 -2.21 13.89 -11.10
CA MET A 141 -1.88 12.83 -12.04
C MET A 141 -2.64 13.04 -13.33
N LYS A 142 -1.94 13.13 -14.45
CA LYS A 142 -2.61 13.08 -15.76
C LYS A 142 -3.26 11.72 -15.94
N LYS A 143 -4.59 11.66 -15.97
CA LYS A 143 -5.36 10.41 -16.17
C LYS A 143 -4.95 9.76 -17.48
N ARG A 144 -4.35 8.57 -17.41
CA ARG A 144 -3.97 7.73 -18.55
C ARG A 144 -4.54 6.34 -18.37
N ARG A 145 -4.82 5.67 -19.47
CA ARG A 145 -5.23 4.26 -19.42
C ARG A 145 -4.00 3.40 -19.11
N MET A 146 -4.02 2.69 -17.99
CA MET A 146 -2.95 1.80 -17.53
C MET A 146 -3.52 0.42 -17.18
N SER A 147 -2.66 -0.60 -17.09
CA SER A 147 -3.04 -1.99 -16.73
C SER A 147 -3.65 -2.10 -15.34
N TYR A 148 -3.25 -1.22 -14.42
CA TYR A 148 -3.81 -1.12 -13.07
C TYR A 148 -4.35 0.28 -12.83
N PRO A 149 -5.47 0.41 -12.09
CA PRO A 149 -5.98 1.72 -11.67
C PRO A 149 -4.94 2.49 -10.87
N VAL A 150 -4.63 3.70 -11.33
CA VAL A 150 -3.85 4.70 -10.61
C VAL A 150 -4.82 5.78 -10.17
N LEU A 151 -4.96 5.96 -8.87
CA LEU A 151 -6.05 6.70 -8.25
C LEU A 151 -5.49 7.69 -7.22
N SER A 152 -6.22 8.77 -6.97
CA SER A 152 -6.05 9.50 -5.73
C SER A 152 -6.82 8.80 -4.59
N SER A 153 -6.44 9.07 -3.36
CA SER A 153 -7.03 8.43 -2.17
C SER A 153 -8.55 8.55 -2.12
N PHE A 154 -9.13 9.68 -2.49
CA PHE A 154 -10.59 9.89 -2.49
C PHE A 154 -11.34 9.09 -3.58
N GLU A 155 -10.67 8.69 -4.67
CA GLU A 155 -11.28 7.88 -5.74
C GLU A 155 -11.34 6.39 -5.37
N LEU A 156 -10.54 5.95 -4.39
CA LEU A 156 -10.37 4.54 -4.04
C LEU A 156 -11.69 3.86 -3.67
N LYS A 157 -12.47 4.49 -2.80
CA LYS A 157 -13.74 3.94 -2.33
C LYS A 157 -14.74 3.70 -3.46
N ASP A 158 -14.86 4.65 -4.38
CA ASP A 158 -15.76 4.52 -5.52
C ASP A 158 -15.30 3.43 -6.48
N GLN A 159 -14.00 3.34 -6.73
CA GLN A 159 -13.41 2.30 -7.56
C GLN A 159 -13.59 0.91 -6.95
N MET A 160 -13.40 0.75 -5.63
CA MET A 160 -13.67 -0.49 -4.92
C MET A 160 -15.15 -0.86 -4.97
N ASN A 161 -16.05 0.11 -4.73
CA ASN A 161 -17.49 -0.10 -4.81
C ASN A 161 -17.96 -0.54 -6.21
N HIS A 162 -17.32 -0.01 -7.27
CA HIS A 162 -17.58 -0.47 -8.63
C HIS A 162 -17.26 -1.96 -8.78
N ASN A 163 -16.12 -2.40 -8.26
CA ASN A 163 -15.70 -3.81 -8.30
C ASN A 163 -16.53 -4.69 -7.36
N PHE A 164 -17.06 -4.16 -6.25
CA PHE A 164 -17.98 -4.89 -5.36
C PHE A 164 -19.29 -5.29 -6.06
N LYS A 165 -19.68 -4.58 -7.10
CA LYS A 165 -20.85 -4.93 -7.93
C LYS A 165 -20.55 -6.03 -8.97
N SER A 166 -19.33 -6.54 -9.04
CA SER A 166 -18.95 -7.63 -9.93
C SER A 166 -19.83 -8.86 -9.70
N LYS A 167 -20.19 -9.54 -10.81
CA LYS A 167 -21.02 -10.76 -10.78
C LYS A 167 -20.26 -11.97 -10.21
N LYS A 168 -18.93 -11.99 -10.28
CA LYS A 168 -18.11 -13.10 -9.78
C LYS A 168 -17.89 -12.86 -8.29
N LYS A 169 -18.50 -13.70 -7.46
CA LYS A 169 -18.36 -13.63 -5.99
C LYS A 169 -17.68 -14.89 -5.47
N ILE A 170 -16.98 -14.73 -4.36
CA ILE A 170 -16.39 -15.82 -3.58
C ILE A 170 -17.29 -16.12 -2.36
N SER A 171 -17.24 -17.35 -1.88
CA SER A 171 -18.03 -17.75 -0.70
C SER A 171 -17.48 -17.16 0.59
N SER A 172 -18.32 -17.02 1.62
CA SER A 172 -17.88 -16.62 2.97
C SER A 172 -16.79 -17.54 3.52
N ALA A 173 -16.86 -18.83 3.22
CA ALA A 173 -15.83 -19.80 3.60
C ALA A 173 -14.49 -19.51 2.90
N ASP A 174 -14.50 -19.16 1.60
CA ASP A 174 -13.30 -18.76 0.87
C ASP A 174 -12.75 -17.42 1.39
N VAL A 175 -13.61 -16.44 1.73
CA VAL A 175 -13.20 -15.16 2.34
C VAL A 175 -12.37 -15.42 3.61
N LYS A 176 -12.89 -16.26 4.50
CA LYS A 176 -12.20 -16.62 5.75
C LYS A 176 -10.91 -17.39 5.48
N LEU A 177 -10.92 -18.34 4.53
CA LEU A 177 -9.72 -19.08 4.14
C LEU A 177 -8.61 -18.14 3.62
N ILE A 178 -8.96 -17.20 2.74
CA ILE A 178 -8.02 -16.23 2.18
C ILE A 178 -7.47 -15.33 3.28
N TYR A 179 -8.32 -14.84 4.17
CA TYR A 179 -7.88 -14.05 5.32
C TYR A 179 -6.83 -14.80 6.15
N ASP A 180 -7.10 -16.07 6.51
CA ASP A 180 -6.19 -16.89 7.31
C ASP A 180 -4.86 -17.18 6.57
N LEU A 181 -4.89 -17.30 5.23
CA LEU A 181 -3.68 -17.44 4.42
C LEU A 181 -2.80 -16.17 4.50
N PHE A 182 -3.39 -14.99 4.34
CA PHE A 182 -2.65 -13.72 4.38
C PHE A 182 -2.19 -13.36 5.80
N MET A 183 -2.93 -13.72 6.83
CA MET A 183 -2.45 -13.61 8.21
C MET A 183 -1.15 -14.41 8.43
N LYS A 184 -1.07 -15.64 7.92
CA LYS A 184 0.16 -16.45 7.99
C LYS A 184 1.34 -15.86 7.20
N VAL A 185 1.08 -15.09 6.15
CA VAL A 185 2.11 -14.37 5.41
C VAL A 185 2.62 -13.17 6.23
N LYS A 186 1.70 -12.45 6.87
CA LYS A 186 2.02 -11.27 7.69
C LYS A 186 2.84 -11.61 8.94
N ASP A 187 2.61 -12.78 9.54
CA ASP A 187 3.24 -13.22 10.79
C ASP A 187 4.63 -13.86 10.58
N ARG A 188 5.13 -13.92 9.34
CA ARG A 188 6.46 -14.46 8.97
C ARG A 188 7.51 -13.37 8.87
#